data_75c13a0f196effdb10cc9b69a399d154
#
_entry.id   75c13a0f196effdb10cc9b69a399d154
#
_cell.length_a   1.000
_cell.length_b   1.000
_cell.length_c   1.000
_cell.angle_alpha   90.00
_cell.angle_beta   90.00
_cell.angle_gamma   90.00
#
_symmetry.space_group_name_H-M   'P 1'
#
loop_
_entity.id
_entity.type
_entity.pdbx_description
1 polymer ?
#
loop_
_entity_poly.entity_id
_entity_poly.type
_entity_poly.pdbx_seq_one_letter_code
_entity_poly.pdbx_strand_id
1 'polypeptide(L)'
;MEITAADFEKLGFWEDDTPEEKITVYGMEFDDAYIMLTDDLGKTPCDSKKSIVVAAYNDDDCFLWGKELKNFAALQDLCAKHPANSNELLQALEEYTIVEK
;
A
#
# COMPACT_ATOMS: atom_id res chain seq x y z
N MET A 1 -12.57 -8.96 9.72
CA MET A 1 -11.33 -9.28 10.41
C MET A 1 -10.42 -8.06 10.40
N GLU A 2 -9.89 -7.70 11.54
CA GLU A 2 -9.04 -6.52 11.63
C GLU A 2 -7.61 -6.82 11.23
N ILE A 3 -6.99 -5.85 10.54
CA ILE A 3 -5.56 -5.87 10.28
C ILE A 3 -4.89 -4.81 11.13
N THR A 4 -3.66 -5.07 11.53
CA THR A 4 -2.90 -4.21 12.43
C THR A 4 -1.57 -3.79 11.80
N ALA A 5 -0.85 -2.89 12.45
CA ALA A 5 0.48 -2.48 12.00
C ALA A 5 1.41 -3.69 11.85
N ALA A 6 1.29 -4.68 12.75
CA ALA A 6 2.12 -5.88 12.68
C ALA A 6 1.90 -6.67 11.38
N ASP A 7 0.67 -6.68 10.86
CA ASP A 7 0.36 -7.36 9.60
C ASP A 7 1.06 -6.67 8.42
N PHE A 8 1.11 -5.34 8.42
CA PHE A 8 1.80 -4.59 7.38
C PHE A 8 3.32 -4.70 7.52
N GLU A 9 3.83 -4.70 8.76
CA GLU A 9 5.26 -4.86 9.01
C GLU A 9 5.79 -6.20 8.50
N LYS A 10 5.00 -7.25 8.61
CA LYS A 10 5.36 -8.57 8.09
C LYS A 10 5.56 -8.57 6.58
N LEU A 11 4.91 -7.65 5.88
CA LEU A 11 5.03 -7.51 4.44
C LEU A 11 6.15 -6.57 4.03
N GLY A 12 6.80 -5.91 4.99
CA GLY A 12 7.90 -4.99 4.74
C GLY A 12 7.51 -3.52 4.76
N PHE A 13 6.30 -3.20 5.18
CA PHE A 13 5.86 -1.81 5.30
C PHE A 13 6.26 -1.23 6.65
N TRP A 14 6.46 0.10 6.68
CA TRP A 14 6.65 0.81 7.94
C TRP A 14 5.42 1.65 8.22
N GLU A 15 5.31 2.07 9.49
CA GLU A 15 4.22 2.93 9.94
C GLU A 15 4.68 4.39 9.86
N ASP A 16 3.82 5.24 9.32
CA ASP A 16 4.09 6.67 9.22
C ASP A 16 2.82 7.44 9.59
N ASP A 17 2.99 8.63 10.13
CA ASP A 17 1.88 9.48 10.53
C ASP A 17 1.78 10.68 9.61
N THR A 18 0.56 11.05 9.25
CA THR A 18 0.33 12.29 8.51
C THR A 18 0.10 13.41 9.51
N PRO A 19 0.99 14.42 9.58
CA PRO A 19 0.87 15.47 10.60
C PRO A 19 -0.40 16.28 10.50
N GLU A 20 -0.90 16.49 9.30
CA GLU A 20 -2.08 17.32 9.07
C GLU A 20 -3.37 16.64 9.49
N GLU A 21 -3.49 15.35 9.20
CA GLU A 21 -4.71 14.60 9.47
C GLU A 21 -4.63 13.74 10.71
N LYS A 22 -3.42 13.58 11.24
CA LYS A 22 -3.14 12.76 12.44
C LYS A 22 -3.61 11.33 12.30
N ILE A 23 -3.45 10.77 11.10
CA ILE A 23 -3.75 9.36 10.83
C ILE A 23 -2.46 8.61 10.58
N THR A 24 -2.49 7.30 10.86
CA THR A 24 -1.38 6.41 10.57
C THR A 24 -1.58 5.82 9.18
N VAL A 25 -0.53 5.87 8.37
CA VAL A 25 -0.50 5.23 7.06
C VAL A 25 0.69 4.28 7.03
N TYR A 26 0.70 3.37 6.07
CA TYR A 26 1.81 2.42 5.91
C TYR A 26 2.50 2.70 4.60
N GLY A 27 3.81 2.56 4.59
CA GLY A 27 4.60 2.90 3.41
C GLY A 27 5.70 1.90 3.12
N MET A 28 6.25 1.98 1.92
CA MET A 28 7.39 1.16 1.50
C MET A 28 8.19 1.96 0.49
N GLU A 29 9.53 1.96 0.65
CA GLU A 29 10.42 2.64 -0.27
C GLU A 29 10.92 1.70 -1.36
N PHE A 30 11.14 2.29 -2.53
CA PHE A 30 11.76 1.62 -3.67
C PHE A 30 12.94 2.50 -4.15
N ASP A 31 13.64 2.09 -5.20
CA ASP A 31 14.83 2.80 -5.66
C ASP A 31 14.55 4.27 -6.02
N ASP A 32 13.50 4.52 -6.77
CA ASP A 32 13.18 5.87 -7.26
C ASP A 32 11.84 6.39 -6.80
N ALA A 33 11.18 5.67 -5.90
CA ALA A 33 9.81 5.99 -5.51
C ALA A 33 9.48 5.42 -4.14
N TYR A 34 8.34 5.84 -3.61
CA TYR A 34 7.78 5.20 -2.44
C TYR A 34 6.26 5.12 -2.58
N ILE A 35 5.63 4.24 -1.82
CA ILE A 35 4.18 4.10 -1.82
C ILE A 35 3.64 4.32 -0.42
N MET A 36 2.39 4.77 -0.36
CA MET A 36 1.65 4.94 0.88
C MET A 36 0.31 4.22 0.76
N LEU A 37 -0.10 3.57 1.85
CA LEU A 37 -1.35 2.81 1.89
C LEU A 37 -2.36 3.50 2.78
N THR A 38 -3.58 3.65 2.28
CA THR A 38 -4.71 4.13 3.07
C THR A 38 -5.91 3.23 2.77
N ASP A 39 -7.01 3.41 3.51
CA ASP A 39 -8.26 2.74 3.15
C ASP A 39 -9.00 3.56 2.09
N ASP A 40 -10.19 3.12 1.73
CA ASP A 40 -11.01 3.79 0.70
C ASP A 40 -11.53 5.17 1.13
N LEU A 41 -11.39 5.50 2.41
CA LEU A 41 -11.77 6.81 2.96
C LEU A 41 -10.55 7.71 3.22
N GLY A 42 -9.36 7.26 2.84
CA GLY A 42 -8.12 8.01 3.07
C GLY A 42 -7.61 7.94 4.50
N LYS A 43 -8.02 6.93 5.25
CA LYS A 43 -7.64 6.74 6.65
C LYS A 43 -6.78 5.50 6.82
N THR A 44 -6.42 5.19 8.07
CA THR A 44 -5.62 4.01 8.38
C THR A 44 -6.35 2.73 7.97
N PRO A 45 -5.75 1.88 7.13
CA PRO A 45 -6.37 0.60 6.78
C PRO A 45 -6.45 -0.31 8.00
N CYS A 46 -7.63 -0.76 8.34
CA CYS A 46 -7.83 -1.60 9.53
C CYS A 46 -8.78 -2.78 9.31
N ASP A 47 -9.42 -2.85 8.15
CA ASP A 47 -10.35 -3.94 7.85
C ASP A 47 -9.85 -4.70 6.63
N SER A 48 -9.55 -5.99 6.79
CA SER A 48 -8.99 -6.82 5.73
C SER A 48 -9.94 -7.02 4.54
N LYS A 49 -11.23 -6.78 4.73
CA LYS A 49 -12.22 -6.93 3.67
C LYS A 49 -12.42 -5.69 2.82
N LYS A 50 -11.95 -4.55 3.32
CA LYS A 50 -12.09 -3.28 2.60
C LYS A 50 -10.94 -3.09 1.62
N SER A 51 -11.19 -2.23 0.63
CA SER A 51 -10.17 -1.85 -0.35
C SER A 51 -9.01 -1.13 0.32
N ILE A 52 -7.84 -1.31 -0.24
CA ILE A 52 -6.63 -0.59 0.17
C ILE A 52 -6.20 0.28 -1.00
N VAL A 53 -6.06 1.57 -0.76
CA VAL A 53 -5.59 2.51 -1.77
C VAL A 53 -4.08 2.62 -1.67
N VAL A 54 -3.40 2.41 -2.80
CA VAL A 54 -1.96 2.56 -2.93
C VAL A 54 -1.68 3.82 -3.73
N ALA A 55 -0.94 4.75 -3.15
CA ALA A 55 -0.50 5.95 -3.86
C ALA A 55 1.02 5.92 -3.97
N ALA A 56 1.53 6.11 -5.19
CA ALA A 56 2.97 6.11 -5.44
C ALA A 56 3.46 7.53 -5.70
N TYR A 57 4.65 7.83 -5.17
CA TYR A 57 5.28 9.13 -5.29
C TYR A 57 6.75 8.93 -5.69
N ASN A 58 7.32 9.92 -6.37
CA ASN A 58 8.75 9.88 -6.69
C ASN A 58 9.57 10.50 -5.54
N ASP A 59 10.90 10.58 -5.72
CA ASP A 59 11.81 11.15 -4.71
C ASP A 59 11.54 12.61 -4.40
N ASP A 60 10.88 13.33 -5.28
CA ASP A 60 10.52 14.73 -5.09
C ASP A 60 9.12 14.89 -4.49
N ASP A 61 8.53 13.81 -3.97
CA ASP A 61 7.19 13.78 -3.39
C ASP A 61 6.08 14.12 -4.40
N CYS A 62 6.34 13.92 -5.68
CA CYS A 62 5.34 14.12 -6.71
C CYS A 62 4.54 12.84 -6.94
N PHE A 63 3.24 12.96 -6.99
CA PHE A 63 2.34 11.83 -7.23
C PHE A 63 2.58 11.23 -8.61
N LEU A 64 2.76 9.92 -8.67
CA LEU A 64 2.97 9.18 -9.92
C LEU A 64 1.70 8.46 -10.38
N TRP A 65 1.12 7.66 -9.49
CA TRP A 65 -0.09 6.89 -9.83
C TRP A 65 -0.75 6.41 -8.54
N GLY A 66 -2.01 6.06 -8.66
CA GLY A 66 -2.77 5.45 -7.57
C GLY A 66 -3.52 4.24 -8.05
N LYS A 67 -3.64 3.24 -7.17
CA LYS A 67 -4.38 2.01 -7.42
C LYS A 67 -5.19 1.66 -6.19
N GLU A 68 -6.31 1.00 -6.42
CA GLU A 68 -7.12 0.46 -5.34
C GLU A 68 -7.04 -1.06 -5.40
N LEU A 69 -6.55 -1.66 -4.31
CA LEU A 69 -6.51 -3.11 -4.18
C LEU A 69 -7.83 -3.59 -3.59
N LYS A 70 -8.28 -4.73 -4.04
CA LYS A 70 -9.58 -5.28 -3.64
C LYS A 70 -9.71 -5.44 -2.12
N ASN A 71 -8.66 -5.95 -1.49
CA ASN A 71 -8.62 -6.17 -0.05
C ASN A 71 -7.18 -6.44 0.40
N PHE A 72 -7.00 -6.70 1.69
CA PHE A 72 -5.68 -6.99 2.24
C PHE A 72 -5.07 -8.29 1.67
N ALA A 73 -5.90 -9.27 1.38
CA ALA A 73 -5.41 -10.54 0.80
C ALA A 73 -4.76 -10.32 -0.57
N ALA A 74 -5.27 -9.37 -1.37
CA ALA A 74 -4.65 -9.03 -2.64
C ALA A 74 -3.26 -8.44 -2.44
N LEU A 75 -3.08 -7.59 -1.42
CA LEU A 75 -1.77 -7.04 -1.08
C LEU A 75 -0.82 -8.15 -0.62
N GLN A 76 -1.30 -9.04 0.24
CA GLN A 76 -0.49 -10.17 0.72
C GLN A 76 -0.02 -11.06 -0.43
N ASP A 77 -0.89 -11.31 -1.38
CA ASP A 77 -0.57 -12.14 -2.55
C ASP A 77 0.54 -11.51 -3.39
N LEU A 78 0.45 -10.21 -3.64
CA LEU A 78 1.49 -9.49 -4.39
C LEU A 78 2.82 -9.50 -3.65
N CYS A 79 2.80 -9.28 -2.35
CA CYS A 79 4.01 -9.30 -1.53
C CYS A 79 4.62 -10.69 -1.42
N ALA A 80 3.79 -11.75 -1.51
CA ALA A 80 4.29 -13.12 -1.50
C ALA A 80 4.97 -13.50 -2.82
N LYS A 81 4.55 -12.90 -3.92
CA LYS A 81 5.11 -13.17 -5.25
C LYS A 81 6.37 -12.35 -5.57
N HIS A 82 6.53 -11.22 -4.90
CA HIS A 82 7.61 -10.27 -5.19
C HIS A 82 8.29 -9.86 -3.90
N PRO A 83 9.62 -9.73 -3.90
CA PRO A 83 10.34 -9.31 -2.68
C PRO A 83 9.93 -7.90 -2.24
N ALA A 84 9.92 -7.67 -0.94
CA ALA A 84 9.68 -6.35 -0.40
C ALA A 84 10.73 -5.36 -0.92
N ASN A 85 10.31 -4.12 -1.15
CA ASN A 85 11.17 -3.04 -1.63
C ASN A 85 11.75 -3.27 -3.03
N SER A 86 11.25 -4.25 -3.77
CA SER A 86 11.75 -4.53 -5.12
C SER A 86 10.97 -3.75 -6.17
N ASN A 87 11.64 -3.39 -7.27
CA ASN A 87 10.98 -2.74 -8.40
C ASN A 87 9.93 -3.64 -9.02
N GLU A 88 10.10 -4.96 -8.90
CA GLU A 88 9.13 -5.94 -9.37
C GLU A 88 7.81 -5.81 -8.62
N LEU A 89 7.86 -5.63 -7.30
CA LEU A 89 6.66 -5.42 -6.50
C LEU A 89 5.99 -4.09 -6.87
N LEU A 90 6.78 -3.04 -7.05
CA LEU A 90 6.25 -1.73 -7.46
C LEU A 90 5.52 -1.84 -8.80
N GLN A 91 6.12 -2.53 -9.77
CA GLN A 91 5.52 -2.73 -11.07
C GLN A 91 4.25 -3.57 -10.98
N ALA A 92 4.25 -4.61 -10.14
CA ALA A 92 3.07 -5.45 -9.95
C ALA A 92 1.90 -4.66 -9.37
N LEU A 93 2.19 -3.74 -8.46
CA LEU A 93 1.17 -2.86 -7.89
C LEU A 93 0.62 -1.89 -8.95
N GLU A 94 1.50 -1.32 -9.76
CA GLU A 94 1.09 -0.41 -10.84
C GLU A 94 0.23 -1.09 -11.89
N GLU A 95 0.50 -2.35 -12.17
CA GLU A 95 -0.24 -3.14 -13.16
C GLU A 95 -1.48 -3.82 -12.58
N TYR A 96 -1.66 -3.76 -11.27
CA TYR A 96 -2.79 -4.41 -10.62
C TYR A 96 -4.12 -3.86 -11.15
N THR A 97 -5.04 -4.77 -11.43
CA THR A 97 -6.38 -4.42 -11.89
C THR A 97 -7.39 -5.28 -11.13
N ILE A 98 -8.43 -4.64 -10.62
CA ILE A 98 -9.53 -5.36 -10.00
C ILE A 98 -10.38 -5.95 -11.12
N VAL A 99 -10.52 -7.27 -11.11
CA VAL A 99 -11.36 -7.96 -12.09
C VAL A 99 -12.76 -8.11 -11.52
N GLU A 100 -13.70 -7.43 -12.12
CA GLU A 100 -15.10 -7.54 -11.75
C GLU A 100 -15.81 -8.55 -12.66
N LYS A 101 -16.70 -9.29 -12.06
CA LYS A 101 -17.48 -10.27 -12.79
C LYS A 101 -18.96 -9.96 -12.67
#